data_623142a93a872c4e3e086cd444efd783
#
_entry.id   623142a93a872c4e3e086cd444efd783
#
_cell.length_a   1.000
_cell.length_b   1.000
_cell.length_c   1.000
_cell.angle_alpha   90.00
_cell.angle_beta   90.00
_cell.angle_gamma   90.00
#
_symmetry.space_group_name_H-M   'P 1'
#
loop_
_entity.id
_entity.type
_entity.pdbx_description
1 polymer ?
#
loop_
_entity_poly.entity_id
_entity_poly.type
_entity_poly.pdbx_seq_one_letter_code
_entity_poly.pdbx_strand_id
1 'polypeptide(L)'
;MVEDGELVRLSVGIYATADLAELVPRLDIGDLLSACAAATALGPSAVVSHETAALLHGLSLLGRPPAVLTVTRPPGVGSRSARPGVRVHCAALPAEHVGGRFGVPVTTVARTVIDLARVLDFRAGVVVADSALQQKLTSNKELKAVIAACQRWPGLRRAAEVAEFADGGAESPLESLARIAFRDSGLPPPELQVEIRDSEFIGRVDFLWKQFRTVAEADGATKYEDKSRASYEFRRDAKLRDAGLEVVHFTWKDITSDAGAVASSIRRAFDRGRSRGNSWSA
;
A
#
# COMPACT_ATOMS: atom_id res chain seq x y z
N MET A 1 5.55 -34.45 -14.15
CA MET A 1 5.70 -33.00 -13.79
C MET A 1 4.38 -32.25 -13.85
N VAL A 2 3.65 -32.18 -14.96
CA VAL A 2 2.28 -31.61 -14.98
C VAL A 2 1.26 -32.59 -14.41
N GLU A 3 1.45 -33.88 -14.64
CA GLU A 3 0.62 -34.97 -14.12
C GLU A 3 0.85 -35.26 -12.63
N ASP A 4 2.00 -34.85 -12.09
CA ASP A 4 2.36 -35.02 -10.68
C ASP A 4 1.94 -33.85 -9.79
N GLY A 5 1.20 -32.87 -10.32
CA GLY A 5 0.72 -31.72 -9.56
C GLY A 5 1.79 -30.67 -9.22
N GLU A 6 3.03 -30.85 -9.67
CA GLU A 6 4.12 -29.90 -9.41
C GLU A 6 4.05 -28.64 -10.30
N LEU A 7 3.40 -28.75 -11.46
CA LEU A 7 3.23 -27.65 -12.41
C LEU A 7 1.77 -27.48 -12.81
N VAL A 8 1.28 -26.25 -12.72
CA VAL A 8 -0.03 -25.81 -13.21
C VAL A 8 0.15 -25.16 -14.57
N ARG A 9 -0.56 -25.64 -15.59
CA ARG A 9 -0.55 -25.03 -16.92
C ARG A 9 -1.45 -23.79 -16.92
N LEU A 10 -0.90 -22.66 -17.32
CA LEU A 10 -1.54 -21.36 -17.27
C LEU A 10 -1.95 -20.86 -18.65
N SER A 11 -1.16 -21.21 -19.67
CA SER A 11 -1.40 -20.88 -21.07
C SER A 11 -0.62 -21.85 -21.95
N VAL A 12 -0.75 -21.73 -23.29
CA VAL A 12 0.02 -22.56 -24.23
C VAL A 12 1.52 -22.27 -24.06
N GLY A 13 2.27 -23.28 -23.61
CA GLY A 13 3.71 -23.19 -23.36
C GLY A 13 4.13 -22.51 -22.07
N ILE A 14 3.18 -22.17 -21.16
CA ILE A 14 3.45 -21.50 -19.90
C ILE A 14 2.97 -22.37 -18.75
N TYR A 15 3.88 -22.64 -17.81
CA TYR A 15 3.63 -23.46 -16.62
C TYR A 15 4.15 -22.72 -15.39
N ALA A 16 3.49 -22.86 -14.24
CA ALA A 16 3.94 -22.39 -12.94
C ALA A 16 4.03 -23.55 -11.95
N THR A 17 4.88 -23.44 -10.94
CA THR A 17 4.86 -24.35 -9.81
C THR A 17 3.65 -24.13 -8.94
N ALA A 18 3.16 -25.18 -8.27
CA ALA A 18 1.98 -25.09 -7.39
C ALA A 18 2.18 -24.06 -6.27
N ASP A 19 3.40 -23.92 -5.75
CA ASP A 19 3.77 -22.94 -4.73
C ASP A 19 3.51 -21.47 -5.19
N LEU A 20 3.60 -21.23 -6.48
CA LEU A 20 3.31 -19.91 -7.05
C LEU A 20 1.82 -19.56 -6.96
N ALA A 21 0.97 -20.57 -7.07
CA ALA A 21 -0.47 -20.45 -6.95
C ALA A 21 -0.92 -20.09 -5.51
N GLU A 22 -0.17 -20.56 -4.51
CA GLU A 22 -0.43 -20.28 -3.08
C GLU A 22 0.09 -18.91 -2.64
N LEU A 23 1.16 -18.41 -3.27
CA LEU A 23 1.82 -17.14 -2.90
C LEU A 23 1.07 -15.87 -3.32
N VAL A 24 0.01 -15.97 -4.14
CA VAL A 24 -0.70 -14.80 -4.66
C VAL A 24 -2.22 -14.90 -4.44
N PRO A 25 -2.71 -14.86 -3.18
CA PRO A 25 -4.14 -14.99 -2.88
C PRO A 25 -5.02 -13.85 -3.38
N ARG A 26 -4.46 -12.79 -3.97
CA ARG A 26 -5.17 -11.54 -4.33
C ARG A 26 -5.09 -11.15 -5.80
N LEU A 27 -4.42 -11.94 -6.62
CA LEU A 27 -4.28 -11.70 -8.06
C LEU A 27 -4.94 -12.83 -8.82
N ASP A 28 -5.60 -12.50 -9.92
CA ASP A 28 -5.90 -13.51 -10.93
C ASP A 28 -4.56 -14.05 -11.43
N ILE A 29 -4.26 -15.29 -11.02
CA ILE A 29 -2.99 -15.96 -11.34
C ILE A 29 -2.76 -15.98 -12.84
N GLY A 30 -3.84 -16.06 -13.63
CA GLY A 30 -3.80 -15.99 -15.09
C GLY A 30 -3.19 -14.68 -15.60
N ASP A 31 -3.57 -13.54 -15.01
CA ASP A 31 -3.06 -12.22 -15.40
C ASP A 31 -1.57 -12.07 -15.06
N LEU A 32 -1.16 -12.52 -13.87
CA LEU A 32 0.23 -12.46 -13.43
C LEU A 32 1.16 -13.26 -14.32
N LEU A 33 0.74 -14.45 -14.67
CA LEU A 33 1.53 -15.40 -15.45
C LEU A 33 1.54 -15.06 -16.93
N SER A 34 0.45 -14.51 -17.42
CA SER A 34 0.42 -13.88 -18.74
C SER A 34 1.40 -12.71 -18.81
N ALA A 35 1.52 -11.92 -17.73
CA ALA A 35 2.48 -10.84 -17.62
C ALA A 35 3.94 -11.34 -17.65
N CYS A 36 4.26 -12.40 -16.88
CA CYS A 36 5.60 -13.00 -16.87
C CYS A 36 5.96 -13.59 -18.25
N ALA A 37 5.03 -14.28 -18.88
CA ALA A 37 5.22 -14.84 -20.22
C ALA A 37 5.44 -13.76 -21.29
N ALA A 38 4.63 -12.73 -21.25
CA ALA A 38 4.77 -11.62 -22.19
C ALA A 38 6.10 -10.86 -21.94
N ALA A 39 6.54 -10.69 -20.69
CA ALA A 39 7.83 -10.12 -20.36
C ALA A 39 8.98 -10.95 -20.93
N THR A 40 8.94 -12.27 -20.75
CA THR A 40 9.93 -13.21 -21.33
C THR A 40 9.98 -13.11 -22.86
N ALA A 41 8.82 -13.04 -23.52
CA ALA A 41 8.72 -12.90 -24.97
C ALA A 41 9.23 -11.53 -25.52
N LEU A 42 9.34 -10.51 -24.66
CA LEU A 42 9.91 -9.20 -25.02
C LEU A 42 11.44 -9.19 -24.97
N GLY A 43 12.05 -10.24 -24.46
CA GLY A 43 13.50 -10.41 -24.35
C GLY A 43 14.13 -9.74 -23.12
N PRO A 44 15.43 -9.99 -22.89
CA PRO A 44 16.10 -9.69 -21.62
C PRO A 44 16.23 -8.19 -21.29
N SER A 45 16.04 -7.32 -22.28
CA SER A 45 16.08 -5.86 -22.06
C SER A 45 14.75 -5.29 -21.54
N ALA A 46 13.69 -6.08 -21.46
CA ALA A 46 12.41 -5.66 -20.92
C ALA A 46 12.34 -6.02 -19.43
N VAL A 47 12.36 -5.02 -18.58
CA VAL A 47 12.23 -5.19 -17.13
C VAL A 47 10.79 -4.85 -16.72
N VAL A 48 10.11 -5.79 -16.07
CA VAL A 48 8.76 -5.56 -15.53
C VAL A 48 8.80 -4.40 -14.53
N SER A 49 7.86 -3.47 -14.64
CA SER A 49 7.90 -2.21 -13.89
C SER A 49 6.50 -1.69 -13.54
N HIS A 50 6.44 -0.59 -12.80
CA HIS A 50 5.22 0.13 -12.44
C HIS A 50 4.18 -0.80 -11.80
N GLU A 51 2.91 -0.74 -12.25
CA GLU A 51 1.79 -1.48 -11.66
C GLU A 51 2.03 -3.00 -11.69
N THR A 52 2.57 -3.51 -12.80
CA THR A 52 2.86 -4.95 -12.90
C THR A 52 3.95 -5.37 -11.91
N ALA A 53 5.01 -4.57 -11.75
CA ALA A 53 6.03 -4.86 -10.74
C ALA A 53 5.48 -4.76 -9.32
N ALA A 54 4.62 -3.78 -9.04
CA ALA A 54 3.97 -3.65 -7.74
C ALA A 54 3.15 -4.90 -7.39
N LEU A 55 2.40 -5.42 -8.36
CA LEU A 55 1.66 -6.68 -8.19
C LEU A 55 2.60 -7.87 -7.91
N LEU A 56 3.70 -7.99 -8.69
CA LEU A 56 4.70 -9.04 -8.48
C LEU A 56 5.34 -8.96 -7.10
N HIS A 57 5.52 -7.76 -6.57
CA HIS A 57 6.05 -7.53 -5.22
C HIS A 57 5.00 -7.69 -4.11
N GLY A 58 3.72 -7.84 -4.42
CA GLY A 58 2.64 -7.93 -3.46
C GLY A 58 2.28 -6.59 -2.82
N LEU A 59 2.56 -5.48 -3.50
CA LEU A 59 2.23 -4.15 -3.00
C LEU A 59 0.76 -3.82 -3.20
N SER A 60 0.17 -3.11 -2.25
CA SER A 60 -1.19 -2.60 -2.37
C SER A 60 -1.28 -1.50 -3.42
N LEU A 61 -2.28 -1.58 -4.28
CA LEU A 61 -2.61 -0.56 -5.26
C LEU A 61 -3.98 0.04 -4.93
N LEU A 62 -4.16 1.32 -5.21
CA LEU A 62 -5.46 1.98 -5.09
C LEU A 62 -6.27 1.74 -6.36
N GLY A 63 -7.42 1.07 -6.22
CA GLY A 63 -8.27 0.68 -7.33
C GLY A 63 -7.81 -0.60 -8.06
N ARG A 64 -8.45 -0.89 -9.20
CA ARG A 64 -8.10 -2.05 -10.01
C ARG A 64 -6.88 -1.75 -10.88
N PRO A 65 -5.82 -2.55 -10.84
CA PRO A 65 -4.68 -2.36 -11.73
C PRO A 65 -5.11 -2.54 -13.18
N PRO A 66 -4.46 -1.82 -14.12
CA PRO A 66 -4.77 -1.98 -15.53
C PRO A 66 -4.40 -3.39 -16.01
N ALA A 67 -5.25 -3.98 -16.83
CA ALA A 67 -5.02 -5.28 -17.47
C ALA A 67 -3.97 -5.18 -18.60
N VAL A 68 -2.83 -4.51 -18.32
CA VAL A 68 -1.76 -4.25 -19.29
C VAL A 68 -0.43 -4.55 -18.61
N LEU A 69 0.37 -5.41 -19.23
CA LEU A 69 1.76 -5.59 -18.80
C LEU A 69 2.54 -4.27 -18.95
N THR A 70 3.12 -3.80 -17.87
CA THR A 70 3.97 -2.61 -17.90
C THR A 70 5.45 -3.01 -17.74
N VAL A 71 6.28 -2.59 -18.70
CA VAL A 71 7.72 -2.83 -18.67
C VAL A 71 8.48 -1.53 -18.89
N THR A 72 9.72 -1.49 -18.40
CA THR A 72 10.68 -0.43 -18.72
C THR A 72 11.82 -1.01 -19.55
N ARG A 73 12.30 -0.27 -20.55
CA ARG A 73 13.47 -0.57 -21.36
C ARG A 73 14.47 0.58 -21.32
N PRO A 74 15.77 0.30 -21.41
CA PRO A 74 16.77 1.34 -21.58
C PRO A 74 16.55 2.13 -22.88
N PRO A 75 16.95 3.42 -22.94
CA PRO A 75 16.96 4.20 -24.17
C PRO A 75 17.77 3.52 -25.26
N GLY A 76 17.30 3.62 -26.52
CA GLY A 76 17.98 3.03 -27.68
C GLY A 76 17.68 1.56 -27.96
N VAL A 77 17.05 0.84 -27.02
CA VAL A 77 16.58 -0.53 -27.23
C VAL A 77 15.16 -0.49 -27.75
N GLY A 78 14.99 -0.44 -29.06
CA GLY A 78 13.77 -0.62 -29.87
C GLY A 78 12.43 -0.40 -29.12
N SER A 79 12.03 0.85 -28.93
CA SER A 79 10.73 1.19 -28.28
C SER A 79 9.50 0.91 -29.16
N ARG A 80 9.69 0.42 -30.38
CA ARG A 80 8.64 0.34 -31.42
C ARG A 80 7.82 -0.95 -31.45
N SER A 81 7.96 -1.86 -30.51
CA SER A 81 7.09 -3.01 -30.46
C SER A 81 5.93 -2.76 -29.50
N ALA A 82 5.03 -1.85 -29.88
CA ALA A 82 3.72 -1.77 -29.26
C ALA A 82 2.97 -3.09 -29.55
N ARG A 83 3.03 -4.04 -28.63
CA ARG A 83 2.17 -5.23 -28.66
C ARG A 83 0.87 -4.88 -27.95
N PRO A 84 -0.29 -5.31 -28.46
CA PRO A 84 -1.52 -5.18 -27.70
C PRO A 84 -1.34 -5.74 -26.29
N GLY A 85 -1.83 -5.02 -25.29
CA GLY A 85 -1.72 -5.44 -23.87
C GLY A 85 -0.36 -5.16 -23.21
N VAL A 86 0.58 -4.45 -23.88
CA VAL A 86 1.88 -4.09 -23.29
C VAL A 86 2.10 -2.59 -23.33
N ARG A 87 2.41 -2.00 -22.18
CA ARG A 87 2.88 -0.61 -22.04
C ARG A 87 4.39 -0.60 -21.84
N VAL A 88 5.11 0.13 -22.66
CA VAL A 88 6.56 0.25 -22.58
C VAL A 88 6.95 1.65 -22.13
N HIS A 89 7.65 1.75 -21.01
CA HIS A 89 8.34 2.96 -20.59
C HIS A 89 9.79 2.92 -21.06
N CYS A 90 10.34 4.09 -21.40
CA CYS A 90 11.74 4.24 -21.77
C CYS A 90 12.44 5.05 -20.67
N ALA A 91 13.37 4.41 -19.95
CA ALA A 91 14.12 5.05 -18.88
C ALA A 91 15.42 4.30 -18.60
N ALA A 92 16.40 4.98 -18.00
CA ALA A 92 17.61 4.33 -17.53
C ALA A 92 17.27 3.25 -16.48
N LEU A 93 17.93 2.11 -16.59
CA LEU A 93 17.82 0.95 -15.70
C LEU A 93 19.22 0.56 -15.19
N PRO A 94 19.77 1.31 -14.22
CA PRO A 94 21.00 0.88 -13.53
C PRO A 94 20.80 -0.51 -12.93
N ALA A 95 21.87 -1.31 -12.84
CA ALA A 95 21.80 -2.69 -12.36
C ALA A 95 21.20 -2.79 -10.94
N GLU A 96 21.51 -1.81 -10.08
CA GLU A 96 20.99 -1.69 -8.72
C GLU A 96 19.48 -1.41 -8.65
N HIS A 97 18.85 -1.03 -9.76
CA HIS A 97 17.38 -0.82 -9.85
C HIS A 97 16.65 -2.03 -10.45
N VAL A 98 17.36 -3.11 -10.77
CA VAL A 98 16.79 -4.32 -11.37
C VAL A 98 17.05 -5.51 -10.46
N GLY A 99 16.01 -6.27 -10.21
CA GLY A 99 16.06 -7.56 -9.51
C GLY A 99 15.41 -8.66 -10.34
N GLY A 100 15.17 -9.79 -9.74
CA GLY A 100 14.45 -10.91 -10.33
C GLY A 100 13.29 -11.34 -9.44
N ARG A 101 12.16 -11.68 -10.05
CA ARG A 101 11.03 -12.30 -9.36
C ARG A 101 10.27 -13.20 -10.30
N PHE A 102 9.92 -14.40 -9.84
CA PHE A 102 9.23 -15.40 -10.67
C PHE A 102 9.89 -15.67 -12.03
N GLY A 103 11.22 -15.68 -12.05
CA GLY A 103 12.01 -15.98 -13.28
C GLY A 103 12.08 -14.83 -14.30
N VAL A 104 11.54 -13.65 -14.00
CA VAL A 104 11.61 -12.48 -14.88
C VAL A 104 12.34 -11.32 -14.24
N PRO A 105 13.04 -10.46 -15.02
CA PRO A 105 13.62 -9.23 -14.51
C PRO A 105 12.53 -8.23 -14.14
N VAL A 106 12.65 -7.67 -12.94
CA VAL A 106 11.66 -6.77 -12.32
C VAL A 106 12.40 -5.57 -11.72
N THR A 107 11.81 -4.38 -11.74
CA THR A 107 12.36 -3.24 -10.99
C THR A 107 12.34 -3.54 -9.50
N THR A 108 13.38 -3.12 -8.76
CA THR A 108 13.40 -3.24 -7.29
C THR A 108 12.19 -2.56 -6.67
N VAL A 109 11.82 -2.94 -5.44
CA VAL A 109 10.66 -2.37 -4.75
C VAL A 109 10.78 -0.85 -4.66
N ALA A 110 11.92 -0.32 -4.21
CA ALA A 110 12.14 1.12 -4.12
C ALA A 110 11.96 1.81 -5.49
N ARG A 111 12.51 1.23 -6.56
CA ARG A 111 12.36 1.76 -7.90
C ARG A 111 10.90 1.69 -8.38
N THR A 112 10.20 0.61 -8.13
CA THR A 112 8.78 0.43 -8.45
C THR A 112 7.91 1.49 -7.78
N VAL A 113 8.12 1.72 -6.48
CA VAL A 113 7.43 2.77 -5.71
C VAL A 113 7.66 4.14 -6.33
N ILE A 114 8.90 4.51 -6.62
CA ILE A 114 9.22 5.83 -7.20
C ILE A 114 8.66 5.97 -8.61
N ASP A 115 8.74 4.94 -9.45
CA ASP A 115 8.15 4.98 -10.79
C ASP A 115 6.63 5.19 -10.73
N LEU A 116 5.92 4.53 -9.82
CA LEU A 116 4.48 4.72 -9.62
C LEU A 116 4.15 6.10 -9.02
N ALA A 117 4.88 6.53 -8.01
CA ALA A 117 4.68 7.83 -7.38
C ALA A 117 4.88 9.01 -8.35
N ARG A 118 5.67 8.83 -9.42
CA ARG A 118 5.86 9.83 -10.48
C ARG A 118 4.68 9.95 -11.42
N VAL A 119 3.94 8.87 -11.67
CA VAL A 119 2.88 8.81 -12.71
C VAL A 119 1.48 8.77 -12.14
N LEU A 120 1.29 8.22 -10.96
CA LEU A 120 0.01 8.18 -10.26
C LEU A 120 -0.27 9.53 -9.55
N ASP A 121 -1.51 9.71 -9.09
CA ASP A 121 -1.82 10.79 -8.16
C ASP A 121 -1.17 10.55 -6.78
N PHE A 122 -1.18 11.58 -5.94
CA PHE A 122 -0.53 11.53 -4.63
C PHE A 122 -1.09 10.41 -3.73
N ARG A 123 -2.41 10.21 -3.72
CA ARG A 123 -3.09 9.21 -2.88
C ARG A 123 -2.66 7.80 -3.26
N ALA A 124 -2.71 7.49 -4.55
CA ALA A 124 -2.29 6.19 -5.05
C ALA A 124 -0.79 5.95 -4.83
N GLY A 125 0.04 6.96 -5.01
CA GLY A 125 1.47 6.90 -4.72
C GLY A 125 1.76 6.58 -3.25
N VAL A 126 1.06 7.24 -2.31
CA VAL A 126 1.21 6.99 -0.86
C VAL A 126 0.79 5.58 -0.49
N VAL A 127 -0.35 5.07 -1.00
CA VAL A 127 -0.79 3.69 -0.74
C VAL A 127 0.29 2.67 -1.12
N VAL A 128 0.92 2.84 -2.28
CA VAL A 128 2.02 1.95 -2.72
C VAL A 128 3.24 2.07 -1.81
N ALA A 129 3.62 3.29 -1.45
CA ALA A 129 4.81 3.55 -0.64
C ALA A 129 4.62 3.03 0.80
N ASP A 130 3.48 3.31 1.43
CA ASP A 130 3.13 2.80 2.76
C ASP A 130 3.14 1.27 2.78
N SER A 131 2.51 0.62 1.77
CA SER A 131 2.49 -0.83 1.65
C SER A 131 3.90 -1.43 1.54
N ALA A 132 4.80 -0.79 0.79
CA ALA A 132 6.18 -1.25 0.65
C ALA A 132 6.99 -1.10 1.95
N LEU A 133 6.77 -0.01 2.68
CA LEU A 133 7.42 0.24 3.98
C LEU A 133 6.86 -0.66 5.07
N GLN A 134 5.55 -0.83 5.14
CA GLN A 134 4.85 -1.68 6.11
C GLN A 134 5.30 -3.14 6.00
N GLN A 135 5.42 -3.65 4.78
CA GLN A 135 5.93 -5.00 4.51
C GLN A 135 7.46 -5.10 4.68
N LYS A 136 8.15 -4.00 4.98
CA LYS A 136 9.62 -3.93 5.11
C LYS A 136 10.38 -4.40 3.86
N LEU A 137 9.75 -4.24 2.70
CA LEU A 137 10.33 -4.58 1.39
C LEU A 137 11.26 -3.48 0.86
N THR A 138 11.18 -2.30 1.44
CA THR A 138 12.07 -1.16 1.19
C THR A 138 12.14 -0.26 2.43
N SER A 139 12.97 0.76 2.36
CA SER A 139 13.18 1.75 3.42
C SER A 139 13.13 3.18 2.87
N ASN A 140 12.85 4.17 3.73
CA ASN A 140 12.90 5.59 3.36
C ASN A 140 14.28 5.99 2.80
N LYS A 141 15.36 5.34 3.25
CA LYS A 141 16.71 5.56 2.72
C LYS A 141 16.82 5.12 1.27
N GLU A 142 16.28 3.95 0.91
CA GLU A 142 16.31 3.43 -0.45
C GLU A 142 15.41 4.24 -1.39
N LEU A 143 14.22 4.66 -0.93
CA LEU A 143 13.34 5.56 -1.70
C LEU A 143 14.07 6.87 -2.03
N LYS A 144 14.74 7.49 -1.06
CA LYS A 144 15.55 8.71 -1.27
C LYS A 144 16.72 8.47 -2.21
N ALA A 145 17.38 7.30 -2.14
CA ALA A 145 18.47 6.94 -3.05
C ALA A 145 17.99 6.85 -4.51
N VAL A 146 16.84 6.21 -4.75
CA VAL A 146 16.25 6.14 -6.10
C VAL A 146 15.84 7.53 -6.60
N ILE A 147 15.26 8.38 -5.76
CA ILE A 147 14.95 9.78 -6.13
C ILE A 147 16.21 10.52 -6.56
N ALA A 148 17.30 10.39 -5.81
CA ALA A 148 18.58 11.01 -6.14
C ALA A 148 19.16 10.51 -7.46
N ALA A 149 19.02 9.22 -7.77
CA ALA A 149 19.46 8.61 -9.03
C ALA A 149 18.60 9.02 -10.24
N CYS A 150 17.33 9.38 -10.03
CA CYS A 150 16.37 9.71 -11.09
C CYS A 150 16.23 11.23 -11.34
N GLN A 151 17.25 12.02 -11.05
CA GLN A 151 17.20 13.48 -11.20
C GLN A 151 16.72 13.90 -12.61
N ARG A 152 15.91 14.98 -12.63
CA ARG A 152 15.30 15.55 -13.85
C ARG A 152 14.23 14.67 -14.53
N TRP A 153 13.83 13.55 -13.94
CA TRP A 153 12.74 12.76 -14.51
C TRP A 153 11.38 13.43 -14.27
N PRO A 154 10.46 13.38 -15.25
CA PRO A 154 9.11 13.91 -15.07
C PRO A 154 8.42 13.29 -13.86
N GLY A 155 7.72 14.12 -13.08
CA GLY A 155 6.97 13.68 -11.90
C GLY A 155 7.81 13.43 -10.64
N LEU A 156 9.14 13.65 -10.66
CA LEU A 156 10.02 13.36 -9.51
C LEU A 156 9.67 14.19 -8.27
N ARG A 157 9.20 15.44 -8.45
CA ARG A 157 8.74 16.27 -7.33
C ARG A 157 7.60 15.59 -6.55
N ARG A 158 6.60 15.07 -7.27
CA ARG A 158 5.50 14.31 -6.65
C ARG A 158 6.01 13.06 -5.95
N ALA A 159 6.93 12.30 -6.56
CA ALA A 159 7.52 11.14 -5.92
C ALA A 159 8.27 11.47 -4.64
N ALA A 160 8.95 12.63 -4.59
CA ALA A 160 9.60 13.12 -3.38
C ALA A 160 8.57 13.46 -2.28
N GLU A 161 7.48 14.14 -2.64
CA GLU A 161 6.37 14.46 -1.72
C GLU A 161 5.72 13.17 -1.17
N VAL A 162 5.53 12.15 -2.02
CA VAL A 162 5.04 10.83 -1.60
C VAL A 162 6.01 10.16 -0.64
N ALA A 163 7.30 10.09 -0.98
CA ALA A 163 8.32 9.44 -0.14
C ALA A 163 8.53 10.15 1.20
N GLU A 164 8.32 11.47 1.27
CA GLU A 164 8.38 12.24 2.51
C GLU A 164 7.17 11.96 3.40
N PHE A 165 5.98 11.79 2.81
CA PHE A 165 4.75 11.53 3.55
C PHE A 165 4.58 10.06 3.92
N ALA A 166 5.23 9.13 3.21
CA ALA A 166 5.07 7.69 3.39
C ALA A 166 5.45 7.22 4.78
N ASP A 167 4.65 6.31 5.34
CA ASP A 167 4.82 5.76 6.68
C ASP A 167 4.40 4.29 6.71
N GLY A 168 5.30 3.40 7.09
CA GLY A 168 5.05 1.97 7.22
C GLY A 168 4.16 1.57 8.40
N GLY A 169 3.70 2.52 9.21
CA GLY A 169 2.70 2.29 10.26
C GLY A 169 1.29 2.12 9.70
N ALA A 170 0.99 2.58 8.48
CA ALA A 170 -0.29 2.33 7.84
C ALA A 170 -0.34 0.90 7.29
N GLU A 171 -1.24 0.06 7.81
CA GLU A 171 -1.33 -1.36 7.48
C GLU A 171 -2.33 -1.66 6.34
N SER A 172 -3.10 -0.65 5.93
CA SER A 172 -4.11 -0.79 4.87
C SER A 172 -4.19 0.44 3.97
N PRO A 173 -4.71 0.28 2.72
CA PRO A 173 -5.01 1.42 1.86
C PRO A 173 -5.98 2.42 2.49
N LEU A 174 -6.92 1.97 3.33
CA LEU A 174 -7.85 2.85 4.04
C LEU A 174 -7.12 3.74 5.04
N GLU A 175 -6.19 3.18 5.80
CA GLU A 175 -5.37 3.94 6.75
C GLU A 175 -4.48 4.96 6.03
N SER A 176 -3.86 4.58 4.91
CA SER A 176 -3.07 5.51 4.06
C SER A 176 -3.93 6.69 3.60
N LEU A 177 -5.14 6.43 3.12
CA LEU A 177 -6.08 7.49 2.68
C LEU A 177 -6.55 8.35 3.86
N ALA A 178 -6.80 7.75 5.02
CA ALA A 178 -7.20 8.47 6.23
C ALA A 178 -6.10 9.43 6.69
N ARG A 179 -4.82 9.01 6.71
CA ARG A 179 -3.68 9.89 7.01
C ARG A 179 -3.64 11.12 6.10
N ILE A 180 -3.86 10.93 4.81
CA ILE A 180 -3.93 12.03 3.83
C ILE A 180 -5.11 12.95 4.16
N ALA A 181 -6.29 12.38 4.40
CA ALA A 181 -7.49 13.13 4.73
C ALA A 181 -7.34 13.95 6.02
N PHE A 182 -6.68 13.39 7.04
CA PHE A 182 -6.40 14.07 8.30
C PHE A 182 -5.45 15.26 8.09
N ARG A 183 -4.35 15.08 7.36
CA ARG A 183 -3.43 16.16 6.98
C ARG A 183 -4.16 17.27 6.21
N ASP A 184 -4.88 16.89 5.16
CA ASP A 184 -5.56 17.85 4.27
C ASP A 184 -6.68 18.62 5.00
N SER A 185 -7.24 18.02 6.05
CA SER A 185 -8.18 18.66 6.97
C SER A 185 -7.50 19.48 8.08
N GLY A 186 -6.17 19.53 8.15
CA GLY A 186 -5.43 20.27 9.18
C GLY A 186 -5.52 19.65 10.57
N LEU A 187 -5.73 18.33 10.67
CA LEU A 187 -5.56 17.60 11.93
C LEU A 187 -4.07 17.40 12.22
N PRO A 188 -3.64 17.42 13.48
CA PRO A 188 -2.27 17.04 13.83
C PRO A 188 -1.99 15.58 13.43
N PRO A 189 -0.74 15.22 13.12
CA PRO A 189 -0.40 13.83 12.79
C PRO A 189 -0.70 12.91 13.99
N PRO A 190 -1.39 11.77 13.77
CA PRO A 190 -1.59 10.76 14.80
C PRO A 190 -0.35 9.88 14.95
N GLU A 191 -0.21 9.23 16.10
CA GLU A 191 0.60 8.04 16.23
C GLU A 191 -0.16 6.84 15.64
N LEU A 192 0.57 5.96 14.93
CA LEU A 192 -0.02 4.83 14.21
C LEU A 192 0.18 3.52 14.98
N GLN A 193 -0.79 2.62 14.91
CA GLN A 193 -0.72 1.25 15.40
C GLN A 193 -0.24 1.14 16.86
N VAL A 194 -0.86 1.95 17.75
CA VAL A 194 -0.46 2.06 19.15
C VAL A 194 -1.15 1.01 20.00
N GLU A 195 -0.39 0.28 20.81
CA GLU A 195 -0.94 -0.60 21.84
C GLU A 195 -1.46 0.23 23.02
N ILE A 196 -2.71 0.02 23.38
CA ILE A 196 -3.33 0.64 24.54
C ILE A 196 -3.36 -0.37 25.69
N ARG A 197 -2.82 0.06 26.83
CA ARG A 197 -2.82 -0.67 28.10
C ARG A 197 -3.40 0.21 29.19
N ASP A 198 -4.26 -0.36 30.01
CA ASP A 198 -4.61 0.13 31.34
C ASP A 198 -4.11 -0.94 32.31
N SER A 199 -4.73 -1.36 33.32
CA SER A 199 -4.29 -2.49 34.14
C SER A 199 -3.95 -3.77 33.33
N GLU A 200 -4.57 -3.94 32.14
CA GLU A 200 -4.34 -5.02 31.18
C GLU A 200 -4.21 -4.48 29.75
N PHE A 201 -3.84 -5.35 28.81
CA PHE A 201 -3.85 -5.03 27.38
C PHE A 201 -5.30 -4.91 26.88
N ILE A 202 -5.65 -3.73 26.34
CA ILE A 202 -6.99 -3.45 25.79
C ILE A 202 -7.03 -3.78 24.29
N GLY A 203 -6.00 -3.37 23.54
CA GLY A 203 -5.92 -3.59 22.11
C GLY A 203 -4.91 -2.68 21.44
N ARG A 204 -4.72 -2.86 20.12
CA ARG A 204 -3.95 -1.97 19.27
C ARG A 204 -4.93 -1.11 18.46
N VAL A 205 -4.67 0.19 18.42
CA VAL A 205 -5.51 1.18 17.72
C VAL A 205 -4.80 1.71 16.49
N ASP A 206 -5.53 1.98 15.40
CA ASP A 206 -4.93 2.41 14.14
C ASP A 206 -4.33 3.82 14.24
N PHE A 207 -5.03 4.73 14.92
CA PHE A 207 -4.63 6.14 15.07
C PHE A 207 -4.85 6.60 16.51
N LEU A 208 -3.83 7.24 17.10
CA LEU A 208 -3.91 7.82 18.43
C LEU A 208 -3.41 9.27 18.43
N TRP A 209 -4.20 10.16 18.99
CA TRP A 209 -3.78 11.52 19.41
C TRP A 209 -3.74 11.59 20.92
N LYS A 210 -2.59 11.29 21.52
CA LYS A 210 -2.39 11.26 22.98
C LYS A 210 -2.84 12.55 23.65
N GLN A 211 -2.43 13.70 23.12
CA GLN A 211 -2.76 15.02 23.67
C GLN A 211 -4.24 15.35 23.66
N PHE A 212 -5.05 14.59 22.91
CA PHE A 212 -6.50 14.75 22.81
C PHE A 212 -7.25 13.54 23.34
N ARG A 213 -6.55 12.50 23.86
CA ARG A 213 -7.16 11.24 24.33
C ARG A 213 -8.16 10.67 23.31
N THR A 214 -7.80 10.71 22.07
CA THR A 214 -8.68 10.31 20.97
C THR A 214 -8.01 9.27 20.11
N VAL A 215 -8.75 8.21 19.85
CA VAL A 215 -8.38 7.17 18.89
C VAL A 215 -9.34 7.20 17.71
N ALA A 216 -8.85 6.81 16.54
CA ALA A 216 -9.68 6.55 15.38
C ALA A 216 -9.34 5.16 14.81
N GLU A 217 -10.36 4.48 14.31
CA GLU A 217 -10.30 3.10 13.82
C GLU A 217 -10.85 3.02 12.40
N ALA A 218 -10.07 2.38 11.53
CA ALA A 218 -10.42 2.16 10.14
C ALA A 218 -11.20 0.85 9.96
N ASP A 219 -12.51 0.94 9.78
CA ASP A 219 -13.37 -0.22 9.66
C ASP A 219 -13.33 -0.81 8.26
N GLY A 220 -12.76 -2.03 8.11
CA GLY A 220 -12.79 -2.79 6.87
C GLY A 220 -14.19 -3.34 6.53
N ALA A 221 -14.47 -3.54 5.24
CA ALA A 221 -15.80 -3.97 4.75
C ALA A 221 -16.29 -5.34 5.29
N THR A 222 -15.39 -6.20 5.77
CA THR A 222 -15.71 -7.55 6.27
C THR A 222 -16.21 -7.61 7.71
N LYS A 223 -16.32 -6.47 8.41
CA LYS A 223 -16.66 -6.45 9.86
C LYS A 223 -18.10 -6.84 10.19
N TYR A 224 -19.02 -6.86 9.23
CA TYR A 224 -20.46 -7.00 9.53
C TYR A 224 -21.02 -8.43 9.44
N GLU A 225 -20.24 -9.42 9.04
CA GLU A 225 -20.72 -10.79 8.83
C GLU A 225 -20.59 -11.70 10.06
N ASP A 226 -19.77 -11.34 11.06
CA ASP A 226 -19.55 -12.16 12.24
C ASP A 226 -20.03 -11.48 13.55
N LYS A 227 -21.11 -11.98 14.13
CA LYS A 227 -21.68 -11.49 15.40
C LYS A 227 -20.72 -11.60 16.59
N SER A 228 -19.80 -12.57 16.56
CA SER A 228 -18.82 -12.78 17.63
C SER A 228 -17.79 -11.64 17.61
N ARG A 229 -17.37 -11.24 16.42
CA ARG A 229 -16.43 -10.14 16.19
C ARG A 229 -17.02 -8.79 16.57
N ALA A 230 -18.27 -8.53 16.17
CA ALA A 230 -18.99 -7.31 16.58
C ALA A 230 -19.09 -7.16 18.11
N SER A 231 -19.38 -8.27 18.81
CA SER A 231 -19.42 -8.28 20.29
C SER A 231 -18.04 -8.03 20.91
N TYR A 232 -16.98 -8.54 20.32
CA TYR A 232 -15.61 -8.28 20.77
C TYR A 232 -15.23 -6.80 20.59
N GLU A 233 -15.48 -6.25 19.41
CA GLU A 233 -15.20 -4.83 19.10
C GLU A 233 -15.97 -3.89 20.03
N PHE A 234 -17.25 -4.17 20.28
CA PHE A 234 -18.05 -3.40 21.24
C PHE A 234 -17.46 -3.39 22.66
N ARG A 235 -17.00 -4.56 23.15
CA ARG A 235 -16.37 -4.66 24.47
C ARG A 235 -15.01 -3.94 24.50
N ARG A 236 -14.23 -4.04 23.44
CA ARG A 236 -12.95 -3.34 23.30
C ARG A 236 -13.15 -1.82 23.33
N ASP A 237 -14.14 -1.32 22.60
CA ASP A 237 -14.51 0.08 22.58
C ASP A 237 -14.95 0.58 23.96
N ALA A 238 -15.75 -0.23 24.70
CA ALA A 238 -16.13 0.10 26.06
C ALA A 238 -14.89 0.25 26.96
N LYS A 239 -13.94 -0.70 26.90
CA LYS A 239 -12.68 -0.63 27.66
C LYS A 239 -11.84 0.61 27.29
N LEU A 240 -11.76 0.96 26.00
CA LEU A 240 -11.06 2.18 25.57
C LEU A 240 -11.71 3.45 26.16
N ARG A 241 -13.04 3.50 26.17
CA ARG A 241 -13.79 4.62 26.78
C ARG A 241 -13.66 4.66 28.30
N ASP A 242 -13.66 3.52 28.98
CA ASP A 242 -13.43 3.41 30.44
C ASP A 242 -12.01 3.87 30.79
N ALA A 243 -11.02 3.59 29.94
CA ALA A 243 -9.66 4.14 30.04
C ALA A 243 -9.57 5.64 29.70
N GLY A 244 -10.69 6.32 29.45
CA GLY A 244 -10.76 7.76 29.22
C GLY A 244 -10.45 8.21 27.80
N LEU A 245 -10.47 7.30 26.83
CA LEU A 245 -10.27 7.61 25.43
C LEU A 245 -11.59 7.88 24.71
N GLU A 246 -11.58 8.84 23.78
CA GLU A 246 -12.65 9.01 22.80
C GLU A 246 -12.37 8.11 21.60
N VAL A 247 -13.39 7.40 21.12
CA VAL A 247 -13.26 6.45 19.99
C VAL A 247 -14.11 6.92 18.82
N VAL A 248 -13.48 7.04 17.64
CA VAL A 248 -14.11 7.41 16.38
C VAL A 248 -13.86 6.30 15.36
N HIS A 249 -14.92 5.77 14.78
CA HIS A 249 -14.85 4.80 13.70
C HIS A 249 -15.13 5.47 12.35
N PHE A 250 -14.49 4.99 11.30
CA PHE A 250 -14.77 5.40 9.93
C PHE A 250 -14.53 4.25 8.94
N THR A 251 -15.26 4.29 7.86
CA THR A 251 -15.21 3.27 6.79
C THR A 251 -14.54 3.81 5.54
N TRP A 252 -14.29 2.93 4.58
CA TRP A 252 -13.88 3.32 3.23
C TRP A 252 -14.79 4.37 2.60
N LYS A 253 -16.10 4.19 2.75
CA LYS A 253 -17.09 5.10 2.21
C LYS A 253 -16.96 6.50 2.84
N ASP A 254 -16.76 6.59 4.13
CA ASP A 254 -16.65 7.87 4.84
C ASP A 254 -15.43 8.66 4.35
N ILE A 255 -14.27 8.00 4.24
CA ILE A 255 -13.03 8.64 3.76
C ILE A 255 -13.11 9.04 2.29
N THR A 256 -13.80 8.25 1.45
CA THR A 256 -13.85 8.54 0.01
C THR A 256 -14.96 9.49 -0.39
N SER A 257 -16.07 9.55 0.39
CA SER A 257 -17.22 10.39 0.08
C SER A 257 -17.22 11.72 0.83
N ASP A 258 -16.85 11.72 2.11
CA ASP A 258 -16.86 12.93 2.97
C ASP A 258 -15.79 12.84 4.09
N ALA A 259 -14.54 12.94 3.71
CA ALA A 259 -13.43 12.99 4.67
C ALA A 259 -13.53 14.18 5.63
N GLY A 260 -14.20 15.26 5.24
CA GLY A 260 -14.45 16.43 6.08
C GLY A 260 -15.35 16.12 7.27
N ALA A 261 -16.38 15.29 7.07
CA ALA A 261 -17.25 14.82 8.18
C ALA A 261 -16.47 13.96 9.18
N VAL A 262 -15.59 13.08 8.70
CA VAL A 262 -14.70 12.27 9.58
C VAL A 262 -13.78 13.18 10.40
N ALA A 263 -13.11 14.15 9.76
CA ALA A 263 -12.25 15.11 10.45
C ALA A 263 -13.02 15.95 11.47
N SER A 264 -14.25 16.35 11.16
CA SER A 264 -15.12 17.08 12.09
C SER A 264 -15.50 16.22 13.29
N SER A 265 -15.76 14.92 13.10
CA SER A 265 -16.04 13.99 14.19
C SER A 265 -14.83 13.81 15.11
N ILE A 266 -13.63 13.72 14.54
CA ILE A 266 -12.37 13.65 15.29
C ILE A 266 -12.16 14.95 16.09
N ARG A 267 -12.39 16.15 15.52
CA ARG A 267 -12.27 17.41 16.26
C ARG A 267 -13.23 17.47 17.45
N ARG A 268 -14.48 17.06 17.26
CA ARG A 268 -15.44 16.96 18.40
C ARG A 268 -14.96 15.99 19.47
N ALA A 269 -14.31 14.89 19.09
CA ALA A 269 -13.71 13.95 20.03
C ALA A 269 -12.51 14.58 20.76
N PHE A 270 -11.67 15.38 20.09
CA PHE A 270 -10.60 16.15 20.72
C PHE A 270 -11.13 17.10 21.82
N ASP A 271 -12.25 17.80 21.55
CA ASP A 271 -12.84 18.71 22.51
C ASP A 271 -13.36 17.95 23.75
N ARG A 272 -14.01 16.81 23.58
CA ARG A 272 -14.45 15.94 24.68
C ARG A 272 -13.28 15.34 25.46
N GLY A 273 -12.24 14.86 24.75
CA GLY A 273 -11.06 14.27 25.38
C GLY A 273 -10.28 15.27 26.23
N ARG A 274 -10.16 16.52 25.78
CA ARG A 274 -9.54 17.61 26.56
C ARG A 274 -10.31 17.93 27.85
N SER A 275 -11.63 17.89 27.83
CA SER A 275 -12.46 18.25 28.98
C SER A 275 -12.42 17.23 30.13
N ARG A 276 -11.89 16.02 29.91
CA ARG A 276 -11.81 14.94 30.90
C ARG A 276 -10.63 15.02 31.90
N GLY A 277 -9.79 16.10 31.86
CA GLY A 277 -8.73 16.34 32.83
C GLY A 277 -7.44 15.48 32.64
N ASN A 278 -6.40 15.76 33.44
CA ASN A 278 -4.97 15.44 33.14
C ASN A 278 -4.44 14.06 33.65
N SER A 279 -5.25 13.02 33.82
CA SER A 279 -4.85 11.79 34.52
C SER A 279 -4.64 10.54 33.63
N TRP A 280 -4.32 10.69 32.34
CA TRP A 280 -4.00 9.53 31.51
C TRP A 280 -2.48 9.50 31.19
N SER A 281 -1.84 8.37 31.57
CA SER A 281 -0.46 8.02 31.18
C SER A 281 -0.54 6.71 30.39
N ALA A 282 -0.17 6.75 29.10
CA ALA A 282 0.00 5.56 28.29
C ALA A 282 1.29 4.85 28.65
#